data_c9f468c799c431319b40ce9faed69dc7
#
_entry.id   c9f468c799c431319b40ce9faed69dc7
#
_cell.length_a   1.000
_cell.length_b   1.000
_cell.length_c   1.000
_cell.angle_alpha   90.00
_cell.angle_beta   90.00
_cell.angle_gamma   90.00
#
_symmetry.space_group_name_H-M   'P 1'
#
loop_
_entity.id
_entity.type
_entity.pdbx_description
1 polymer ?
#
loop_
_entity_poly.entity_id
_entity_poly.type
_entity_poly.pdbx_seq_one_letter_code
_entity_poly.pdbx_strand_id
1 'polypeptide(L)'
;MTLVSKTFELYGKTYTFESGELAKQATGACLVKQGDTTMLDTVVVSKERKNYDFFPLTVDFNEKMYAAGRIPGGYLKREGRPSEKATLTARMIDRPIRPSFPDGFRNEVHIVATSLVADQVNPCLLYTSPSPRDISGSR
;
A
#
# COMPACT_ATOMS: atom_id res chain seq x y z
N MET A 1 7.77 -3.03 20.89
CA MET A 1 8.37 -3.25 19.55
C MET A 1 9.51 -2.26 19.41
N THR A 2 10.66 -2.72 18.98
CA THR A 2 11.84 -1.86 18.75
C THR A 2 11.69 -1.21 17.38
N LEU A 3 11.98 0.08 17.27
CA LEU A 3 12.05 0.77 15.99
C LEU A 3 13.19 0.18 15.15
N VAL A 4 12.86 -0.26 13.97
CA VAL A 4 13.82 -0.76 12.97
C VAL A 4 13.72 0.14 11.76
N SER A 5 14.82 0.74 11.35
CA SER A 5 14.91 1.56 10.14
C SER A 5 15.97 0.98 9.21
N LYS A 6 15.65 0.91 7.91
CA LYS A 6 16.56 0.48 6.87
C LYS A 6 16.43 1.39 5.66
N THR A 7 17.54 1.94 5.22
CA THR A 7 17.61 2.80 4.04
C THR A 7 18.42 2.12 2.95
N PHE A 8 17.97 2.21 1.71
CA PHE A 8 18.70 1.75 0.54
C PHE A 8 18.43 2.66 -0.66
N GLU A 9 19.30 2.59 -1.62
CA GLU A 9 19.21 3.34 -2.87
C GLU A 9 18.83 2.40 -4.01
N LEU A 10 17.83 2.79 -4.78
CA LEU A 10 17.35 2.04 -5.94
C LEU A 10 17.06 3.02 -7.08
N TYR A 11 17.68 2.78 -8.26
CA TYR A 11 17.53 3.65 -9.44
C TYR A 11 17.78 5.15 -9.17
N GLY A 12 18.80 5.46 -8.35
CA GLY A 12 19.14 6.83 -7.99
C GLY A 12 18.15 7.52 -7.04
N LYS A 13 17.25 6.75 -6.43
CA LYS A 13 16.30 7.24 -5.42
C LYS A 13 16.52 6.54 -4.09
N THR A 14 16.46 7.30 -3.02
CA THR A 14 16.63 6.78 -1.65
C THR A 14 15.28 6.37 -1.09
N TYR A 15 15.20 5.15 -0.60
CA TYR A 15 14.04 4.58 0.07
C TYR A 15 14.38 4.28 1.53
N THR A 16 13.52 4.70 2.44
CA THR A 16 13.66 4.40 3.87
C THR A 16 12.44 3.62 4.34
N PHE A 17 12.68 2.48 4.96
CA PHE A 17 11.66 1.62 5.55
C PHE A 17 11.79 1.68 7.07
N GLU A 18 10.69 2.00 7.74
CA GLU A 18 10.63 2.09 9.21
C GLU A 18 9.51 1.20 9.72
N SER A 19 9.78 0.39 10.73
CA SER A 19 8.79 -0.49 11.35
C SER A 19 8.87 -0.42 12.87
N GLY A 20 7.72 -0.54 13.53
CA GLY A 20 7.61 -0.60 15.00
C GLY A 20 7.19 0.71 15.67
N GLU A 21 7.07 1.83 14.93
CA GLU A 21 6.63 3.12 15.49
C GLU A 21 5.11 3.29 15.41
N LEU A 22 4.54 3.08 14.22
CA LEU A 22 3.13 3.30 13.94
C LEU A 22 2.36 1.98 13.85
N ALA A 23 1.03 2.08 13.97
CA ALA A 23 0.09 0.97 13.78
C ALA A 23 0.43 -0.30 14.60
N LYS A 24 0.76 -0.15 15.86
CA LYS A 24 1.19 -1.24 16.77
C LYS A 24 0.15 -2.35 16.97
N GLN A 25 -1.11 -2.10 16.64
CA GLN A 25 -2.19 -3.08 16.73
C GLN A 25 -2.30 -3.97 15.49
N ALA A 26 -1.69 -3.56 14.36
CA ALA A 26 -1.65 -4.38 13.16
C ALA A 26 -0.71 -5.59 13.36
N THR A 27 -0.93 -6.65 12.58
CA THR A 27 -0.02 -7.81 12.57
C THR A 27 1.35 -7.42 12.07
N GLY A 28 1.41 -6.53 11.09
CA GLY A 28 2.63 -5.90 10.59
C GLY A 28 2.35 -4.48 10.12
N ALA A 29 3.32 -3.59 10.28
CA ALA A 29 3.25 -2.22 9.79
C ALA A 29 4.62 -1.77 9.32
N CYS A 30 4.64 -1.05 8.20
CA CYS A 30 5.84 -0.46 7.63
C CYS A 30 5.53 0.97 7.16
N LEU A 31 6.38 1.90 7.51
CA LEU A 31 6.37 3.26 6.98
C LEU A 31 7.44 3.34 5.90
N VAL A 32 7.04 3.71 4.70
CA VAL A 32 7.92 3.82 3.54
C VAL A 32 8.05 5.28 3.16
N LYS A 33 9.27 5.76 3.06
CA LYS A 33 9.59 7.14 2.68
C LYS A 33 10.43 7.14 1.41
N GLN A 34 10.07 8.02 0.48
CA GLN A 34 10.85 8.32 -0.72
C GLN A 34 10.80 9.84 -0.98
N GLY A 35 11.90 10.53 -0.74
CA GLY A 35 11.89 11.98 -0.72
C GLY A 35 10.84 12.49 0.28
N ASP A 36 9.96 13.37 -0.15
CA ASP A 36 8.89 13.91 0.70
C ASP A 36 7.62 13.03 0.69
N THR A 37 7.55 12.00 -0.16
CA THR A 37 6.43 11.06 -0.17
C THR A 37 6.55 10.04 0.97
N THR A 38 5.49 9.91 1.75
CA THR A 38 5.43 8.98 2.88
C THR A 38 4.17 8.14 2.81
N MET A 39 4.32 6.83 2.91
CA MET A 39 3.24 5.86 2.92
C MET A 39 3.31 4.98 4.17
N LEU A 40 2.15 4.69 4.72
CA LEU A 40 1.99 3.72 5.80
C LEU A 40 1.28 2.47 5.25
N ASP A 41 2.00 1.37 5.24
CA ASP A 41 1.48 0.07 4.85
C ASP A 41 1.22 -0.76 6.10
N THR A 42 -0.01 -1.25 6.23
CA THR A 42 -0.42 -2.08 7.37
C THR A 42 -1.00 -3.39 6.89
N VAL A 43 -0.70 -4.45 7.61
CA VAL A 43 -1.20 -5.80 7.32
C VAL A 43 -1.86 -6.37 8.57
N VAL A 44 -3.06 -6.86 8.41
CA VAL A 44 -3.78 -7.59 9.46
C VAL A 44 -4.10 -8.99 8.95
N VAL A 45 -3.73 -9.99 9.71
CA VAL A 45 -4.02 -11.39 9.42
C VAL A 45 -5.00 -11.91 10.46
N SER A 46 -6.12 -12.45 10.01
CA SER A 46 -7.10 -13.09 10.91
C SER A 46 -6.50 -14.33 11.56
N LYS A 47 -6.72 -14.50 12.86
CA LYS A 47 -6.32 -15.71 13.58
C LYS A 47 -7.22 -16.90 13.27
N GLU A 48 -8.44 -16.65 12.85
CA GLU A 48 -9.41 -17.68 12.52
C GLU A 48 -9.24 -18.15 11.09
N ARG A 49 -9.08 -19.45 10.92
CA ARG A 49 -9.12 -20.09 9.61
C ARG A 49 -10.58 -20.27 9.20
N LYS A 50 -11.03 -19.52 8.19
CA LYS A 50 -12.34 -19.71 7.59
C LYS A 50 -12.28 -20.82 6.53
N ASN A 51 -13.36 -21.59 6.40
CA ASN A 51 -13.49 -22.63 5.36
C ASN A 51 -13.81 -22.00 4.00
N TYR A 52 -12.82 -21.30 3.42
CA TYR A 52 -12.91 -20.83 2.04
C TYR A 52 -12.13 -21.76 1.12
N ASP A 53 -12.64 -21.95 -0.10
CA ASP A 53 -11.93 -22.69 -1.15
C ASP A 53 -10.84 -21.87 -1.82
N PHE A 54 -10.76 -20.58 -1.51
CA PHE A 54 -9.80 -19.63 -2.08
C PHE A 54 -9.06 -18.85 -0.97
N PHE A 55 -7.97 -18.19 -1.34
CA PHE A 55 -7.24 -17.30 -0.45
C PHE A 55 -7.92 -15.91 -0.37
N PRO A 56 -8.49 -15.54 0.78
CA PRO A 56 -9.17 -14.25 0.95
C PRO A 56 -8.15 -13.15 1.25
N LEU A 57 -7.60 -12.54 0.20
CA LEU A 57 -6.73 -11.37 0.28
C LEU A 57 -7.52 -10.13 -0.15
N THR A 58 -7.59 -9.16 0.74
CA THR A 58 -8.16 -7.83 0.47
C THR A 58 -7.04 -6.80 0.52
N VAL A 59 -6.95 -5.97 -0.50
CA VAL A 59 -5.97 -4.87 -0.57
C VAL A 59 -6.72 -3.57 -0.80
N ASP A 60 -6.51 -2.61 0.08
CA ASP A 60 -7.05 -1.26 -0.03
C ASP A 60 -5.91 -0.25 -0.18
N PHE A 61 -6.08 0.67 -1.10
CA PHE A 61 -5.20 1.81 -1.28
C PHE A 61 -5.96 3.11 -0.97
N ASN A 62 -5.49 3.82 0.04
CA ASN A 62 -6.09 5.06 0.51
C ASN A 62 -5.21 6.26 0.15
N GLU A 63 -5.64 7.01 -0.86
CA GLU A 63 -5.07 8.31 -1.21
C GLU A 63 -6.06 9.39 -0.78
N LYS A 64 -5.75 10.05 0.32
CA LYS A 64 -6.61 11.08 0.93
C LYS A 64 -6.15 12.47 0.51
N MET A 65 -7.07 13.42 0.41
CA MET A 65 -6.76 14.79 -0.01
C MET A 65 -5.80 15.49 0.95
N TYR A 66 -5.82 15.13 2.23
CA TYR A 66 -4.88 15.68 3.21
C TYR A 66 -3.42 15.35 2.90
N ALA A 67 -3.15 14.22 2.25
CA ALA A 67 -1.80 13.85 1.85
C ALA A 67 -1.17 14.85 0.87
N ALA A 68 -2.00 15.52 0.06
CA ALA A 68 -1.60 16.59 -0.83
C ALA A 68 -1.85 18.00 -0.25
N GLY A 69 -2.09 18.11 1.05
CA GLY A 69 -2.39 19.38 1.73
C GLY A 69 -3.72 20.01 1.30
N ARG A 70 -4.65 19.23 0.78
CA ARG A 70 -5.94 19.72 0.28
C ARG A 70 -7.08 19.33 1.20
N ILE A 71 -8.08 20.18 1.28
CA ILE A 71 -9.34 19.92 1.98
C ILE A 71 -10.39 19.48 0.96
N PRO A 72 -11.20 18.43 1.24
CA PRO A 72 -12.26 18.01 0.35
C PRO A 72 -13.20 19.17 0.01
N GLY A 73 -13.43 19.39 -1.28
CA GLY A 73 -14.42 20.34 -1.77
C GLY A 73 -15.82 19.75 -1.79
N GLY A 74 -16.82 20.58 -2.00
CA GLY A 74 -18.22 20.18 -2.10
C GLY A 74 -19.02 20.38 -0.81
N TYR A 75 -20.34 20.17 -0.91
CA TYR A 75 -21.29 20.45 0.15
C TYR A 75 -21.02 19.68 1.45
N LEU A 76 -20.69 18.39 1.33
CA LEU A 76 -20.46 17.52 2.49
C LEU A 76 -19.07 17.64 3.10
N LYS A 77 -18.12 18.28 2.44
CA LYS A 77 -16.69 18.37 2.84
C LYS A 77 -16.10 17.02 3.27
N ARG A 78 -16.52 15.95 2.60
CA ARG A 78 -16.10 14.57 2.86
C ARG A 78 -15.52 13.96 1.61
N GLU A 79 -14.54 13.08 1.80
CA GLU A 79 -14.08 12.18 0.76
C GLU A 79 -15.11 11.06 0.61
N GLY A 80 -15.51 10.80 -0.64
CA GLY A 80 -16.44 9.74 -0.96
C GLY A 80 -15.77 8.37 -1.08
N ARG A 81 -16.23 7.57 -2.04
CA ARG A 81 -15.64 6.27 -2.38
C ARG A 81 -14.22 6.45 -2.91
N PRO A 82 -13.36 5.40 -2.80
CA PRO A 82 -12.05 5.41 -3.42
C PRO A 82 -12.14 5.76 -4.90
N SER A 83 -11.17 6.53 -5.40
CA SER A 83 -11.11 6.87 -6.82
C SER A 83 -10.86 5.60 -7.65
N GLU A 84 -11.22 5.65 -8.93
CA GLU A 84 -10.92 4.58 -9.87
C GLU A 84 -9.41 4.27 -9.90
N LYS A 85 -8.57 5.31 -9.87
CA LYS A 85 -7.13 5.20 -9.78
C LYS A 85 -6.70 4.45 -8.51
N ALA A 86 -7.26 4.78 -7.35
CA ALA A 86 -6.96 4.08 -6.10
C ALA A 86 -7.33 2.59 -6.17
N THR A 87 -8.47 2.27 -6.76
CA THR A 87 -8.91 0.88 -6.96
C THR A 87 -7.96 0.12 -7.90
N LEU A 88 -7.51 0.74 -8.98
CA LEU A 88 -6.54 0.13 -9.89
C LEU A 88 -5.18 -0.08 -9.22
N THR A 89 -4.73 0.89 -8.42
CA THR A 89 -3.50 0.78 -7.62
C THR A 89 -3.58 -0.38 -6.63
N ALA A 90 -4.69 -0.52 -5.91
CA ALA A 90 -4.91 -1.66 -5.01
C ALA A 90 -4.80 -3.01 -5.74
N ARG A 91 -5.34 -3.12 -6.95
CA ARG A 91 -5.19 -4.33 -7.80
C ARG A 91 -3.75 -4.56 -8.26
N MET A 92 -3.00 -3.50 -8.51
CA MET A 92 -1.56 -3.61 -8.86
C MET A 92 -0.74 -4.13 -7.68
N ILE A 93 -1.12 -3.80 -6.45
CA ILE A 93 -0.49 -4.31 -5.24
C ILE A 93 -0.88 -5.78 -5.01
N ASP A 94 -2.15 -6.13 -5.18
CA ASP A 94 -2.67 -7.49 -4.94
C ASP A 94 -1.94 -8.55 -5.80
N ARG A 95 -1.74 -8.25 -7.09
CA ARG A 95 -1.20 -9.22 -8.05
C ARG A 95 0.18 -9.77 -7.71
N PRO A 96 1.21 -8.97 -7.39
CA PRO A 96 2.54 -9.49 -7.06
C PRO A 96 2.59 -10.11 -5.66
N ILE A 97 1.72 -9.69 -4.73
CA ILE A 97 1.74 -10.17 -3.35
C ILE A 97 1.04 -11.53 -3.23
N ARG A 98 -0.03 -11.75 -3.96
CA ARG A 98 -0.82 -12.98 -3.89
C ARG A 98 -0.01 -14.27 -4.09
N PRO A 99 0.88 -14.41 -5.08
CA PRO A 99 1.70 -15.60 -5.24
C PRO A 99 2.81 -15.76 -4.20
N SER A 100 3.09 -14.74 -3.39
CA SER A 100 4.08 -14.82 -2.32
C SER A 100 3.60 -15.57 -1.09
N PHE A 101 2.30 -15.82 -0.99
CA PHE A 101 1.74 -16.64 0.08
C PHE A 101 1.85 -18.13 -0.25
N PRO A 102 2.11 -18.98 0.76
CA PRO A 102 2.21 -20.42 0.54
C PRO A 102 0.87 -21.02 0.11
N ASP A 103 0.95 -22.08 -0.69
CA ASP A 103 -0.22 -22.84 -1.12
C ASP A 103 -1.01 -23.37 0.07
N GLY A 104 -2.34 -23.24 0.00
CA GLY A 104 -3.23 -23.68 1.08
C GLY A 104 -3.37 -22.69 2.24
N PHE A 105 -2.79 -21.48 2.15
CA PHE A 105 -3.05 -20.42 3.12
C PHE A 105 -4.51 -19.95 3.01
N ARG A 106 -5.27 -20.04 4.10
CA ARG A 106 -6.74 -19.79 4.12
C ARG A 106 -7.16 -18.70 5.12
N ASN A 107 -6.21 -18.11 5.80
CA ASN A 107 -6.51 -17.01 6.71
C ASN A 107 -6.82 -15.76 5.91
N GLU A 108 -7.77 -14.97 6.39
CA GLU A 108 -8.09 -13.68 5.79
C GLU A 108 -6.95 -12.69 6.05
N VAL A 109 -6.47 -12.06 4.98
CA VAL A 109 -5.43 -11.04 5.04
C VAL A 109 -5.98 -9.75 4.48
N HIS A 110 -5.84 -8.68 5.26
CA HIS A 110 -6.21 -7.34 4.85
C HIS A 110 -4.96 -6.44 4.85
N ILE A 111 -4.62 -5.91 3.70
CA ILE A 111 -3.51 -4.98 3.50
C ILE A 111 -4.11 -3.61 3.22
N VAL A 112 -3.67 -2.61 3.96
CA VAL A 112 -4.07 -1.22 3.75
C VAL A 112 -2.83 -0.37 3.54
N ALA A 113 -2.69 0.18 2.34
CA ALA A 113 -1.67 1.14 1.98
C ALA A 113 -2.27 2.55 2.05
N THR A 114 -1.75 3.40 2.92
CA THR A 114 -2.25 4.76 3.13
C THR A 114 -1.18 5.78 2.81
N SER A 115 -1.46 6.68 1.86
CA SER A 115 -0.61 7.83 1.58
C SER A 115 -0.79 8.87 2.69
N LEU A 116 0.27 9.14 3.46
CA LEU A 116 0.28 10.16 4.51
C LEU A 116 0.71 11.52 3.97
N VAL A 117 1.73 11.52 3.13
CA VAL A 117 2.24 12.70 2.42
C VAL A 117 2.50 12.31 0.97
N ALA A 118 2.01 13.10 0.04
CA ALA A 118 2.22 12.91 -1.38
C ALA A 118 2.93 14.15 -1.96
N ASP A 119 4.15 13.97 -2.44
CA ASP A 119 4.86 14.98 -3.21
C ASP A 119 4.41 14.93 -4.67
N GLN A 120 4.26 16.10 -5.28
CA GLN A 120 3.90 16.21 -6.70
C GLN A 120 5.04 15.77 -7.63
N VAL A 121 6.28 15.77 -7.16
CA VAL A 121 7.48 15.41 -7.92
C VAL A 121 7.70 13.89 -7.93
N ASN A 122 7.34 13.22 -6.83
CA ASN A 122 7.47 11.77 -6.70
C ASN A 122 6.07 11.14 -6.52
N PRO A 123 5.29 11.01 -7.61
CA PRO A 123 3.99 10.40 -7.52
C PRO A 123 4.13 8.95 -7.02
N CYS A 124 3.38 8.63 -6.03
CA CYS A 124 3.18 7.36 -5.34
C CYS A 124 4.21 6.24 -5.65
N LEU A 125 4.93 5.81 -4.64
CA LEU A 125 5.92 4.70 -4.65
C LEU A 125 5.47 3.43 -5.39
N LEU A 126 4.16 3.19 -5.47
CA LEU A 126 3.56 2.02 -6.12
C LEU A 126 3.37 2.21 -7.63
N TYR A 127 3.44 3.45 -8.13
CA TYR A 127 3.23 3.75 -9.54
C TYR A 127 4.44 3.45 -10.43
N THR A 128 5.60 3.21 -9.82
CA THR A 128 6.84 2.93 -10.55
C THR A 128 7.10 1.43 -10.74
N SER A 129 6.24 0.55 -10.23
CA SER A 129 6.32 -0.86 -10.55
C SER A 129 5.77 -1.08 -11.96
N PRO A 130 6.59 -1.49 -12.95
CA PRO A 130 6.10 -1.76 -14.28
C PRO A 130 5.06 -2.88 -14.20
N SER A 131 3.85 -2.59 -14.67
CA SER A 131 2.81 -3.62 -14.82
C SER A 131 3.33 -4.72 -15.76
N PRO A 132 3.03 -5.99 -15.50
CA PRO A 132 3.33 -7.07 -16.47
C PRO A 132 2.77 -6.81 -17.87
N ARG A 133 1.79 -5.90 -18.00
CA ARG A 133 1.25 -5.46 -19.31
C ARG A 133 2.13 -4.45 -20.01
N ASP A 134 2.89 -3.63 -19.26
CA ASP A 134 3.75 -2.60 -19.85
C ASP A 134 5.02 -3.22 -20.45
N ILE A 135 5.39 -4.43 -19.98
CA ILE A 135 6.52 -5.20 -20.52
C ILE A 135 6.15 -5.88 -21.85
N SER A 136 4.87 -6.11 -22.14
CA SER A 136 4.43 -6.77 -23.36
C SER A 136 4.25 -5.83 -24.56
N GLY A 137 4.39 -4.51 -24.36
CA GLY A 137 4.17 -3.48 -25.38
C GLY A 137 5.40 -3.06 -26.19
N SER A 138 6.59 -3.60 -25.91
CA SER A 138 7.79 -3.33 -26.71
C SER A 138 8.19 -4.56 -27.54
N ARG A 139 7.44 -4.76 -28.61
CA ARG A 139 7.90 -5.51 -29.81
C ARG A 139 7.51 -4.73 -31.04
#